data_427412c8d8059cf450840cefa51e4a6c
#
_entry.id   427412c8d8059cf450840cefa51e4a6c
#
_cell.length_a   1.000
_cell.length_b   1.000
_cell.length_c   1.000
_cell.angle_alpha   90.00
_cell.angle_beta   90.00
_cell.angle_gamma   90.00
#
_symmetry.space_group_name_H-M   'P 1'
#
loop_
_entity.id
_entity.type
_entity.pdbx_description
1 polymer ?
#
loop_
_entity_poly.entity_id
_entity_poly.type
_entity_poly.pdbx_seq_one_letter_code
_entity_poly.pdbx_strand_id
1 'polypeptide(L)'
;MRPHLLALGLAALAPLTTAPAQSGTRMLRNPSISATHIAFQYAQDIWIVERAGGNARRLSSFTGDETNPQLSPDGKLVAFSAEYGGNTDVYVVSATGGEPKRLTWHSGPDVVQGWSPDGKRILFSSTRETLGPNAAPKFFTIPVEGG
;
A
#
# COMPACT_ATOMS: atom_id res chain seq x y z
N MET A 1 -16.53 -37.66 -65.01
CA MET A 1 -16.89 -36.37 -64.39
C MET A 1 -17.23 -36.62 -62.94
N ARG A 2 -16.36 -36.18 -62.00
CA ARG A 2 -16.63 -36.29 -60.53
C ARG A 2 -16.88 -34.86 -60.01
N PRO A 3 -17.95 -34.57 -59.30
CA PRO A 3 -18.16 -33.25 -58.69
C PRO A 3 -17.36 -33.11 -57.39
N HIS A 4 -16.58 -32.04 -57.29
CA HIS A 4 -15.89 -31.62 -56.05
C HIS A 4 -16.92 -30.88 -55.16
N LEU A 5 -17.26 -31.47 -53.99
CA LEU A 5 -17.95 -30.76 -52.92
C LEU A 5 -16.96 -29.84 -52.19
N LEU A 6 -17.21 -28.53 -52.28
CA LEU A 6 -16.57 -27.55 -51.38
C LEU A 6 -17.32 -27.61 -50.03
N ALA A 7 -16.61 -28.01 -48.98
CA ALA A 7 -17.08 -27.86 -47.61
C ALA A 7 -16.81 -26.46 -47.13
N LEU A 8 -17.84 -25.64 -46.95
CA LEU A 8 -17.77 -24.34 -46.25
C LEU A 8 -17.64 -24.61 -44.74
N GLY A 9 -16.48 -24.34 -44.20
CA GLY A 9 -16.24 -24.36 -42.75
C GLY A 9 -16.88 -23.14 -42.09
N LEU A 10 -17.90 -23.37 -41.27
CA LEU A 10 -18.53 -22.32 -40.44
C LEU A 10 -17.63 -22.10 -39.21
N ALA A 11 -16.88 -20.99 -39.18
CA ALA A 11 -16.16 -20.58 -38.02
C ALA A 11 -17.15 -20.05 -36.95
N ALA A 12 -17.32 -20.82 -35.87
CA ALA A 12 -18.12 -20.37 -34.73
C ALA A 12 -17.34 -19.28 -33.96
N LEU A 13 -17.81 -18.03 -34.01
CA LEU A 13 -17.37 -16.98 -33.12
C LEU A 13 -17.89 -17.30 -31.69
N ALA A 14 -16.97 -17.60 -30.78
CA ALA A 14 -17.30 -17.70 -29.36
C ALA A 14 -17.67 -16.29 -28.83
N PRO A 15 -18.77 -16.17 -28.07
CA PRO A 15 -19.11 -14.89 -27.48
C PRO A 15 -18.03 -14.47 -26.45
N LEU A 16 -17.50 -13.26 -26.60
CA LEU A 16 -16.69 -12.60 -25.57
C LEU A 16 -17.61 -12.35 -24.37
N THR A 17 -17.53 -13.19 -23.35
CA THR A 17 -18.19 -12.95 -22.06
C THR A 17 -17.45 -11.79 -21.39
N THR A 18 -18.03 -10.59 -21.43
CA THR A 18 -17.58 -9.48 -20.59
C THR A 18 -17.91 -9.86 -19.14
N ALA A 19 -16.85 -10.09 -18.31
CA ALA A 19 -17.03 -10.21 -16.88
C ALA A 19 -17.71 -8.93 -16.36
N PRO A 20 -18.74 -9.03 -15.48
CA PRO A 20 -19.35 -7.86 -14.89
C PRO A 20 -18.28 -7.08 -14.15
N ALA A 21 -18.16 -5.77 -14.44
CA ALA A 21 -17.33 -4.88 -13.66
C ALA A 21 -17.84 -4.92 -12.21
N GLN A 22 -17.07 -5.52 -11.32
CA GLN A 22 -17.38 -5.46 -9.89
C GLN A 22 -17.41 -3.97 -9.50
N SER A 23 -18.54 -3.52 -8.99
CA SER A 23 -18.66 -2.20 -8.36
C SER A 23 -17.82 -2.22 -7.08
N GLY A 24 -16.50 -2.05 -7.23
CA GLY A 24 -15.55 -2.00 -6.13
C GLY A 24 -15.85 -0.81 -5.23
N THR A 25 -15.78 -1.01 -3.94
CA THR A 25 -15.89 0.01 -2.91
C THR A 25 -14.91 1.15 -3.20
N ARG A 26 -15.40 2.36 -3.45
CA ARG A 26 -14.59 3.55 -3.78
C ARG A 26 -13.88 4.16 -2.56
N MET A 27 -13.62 3.36 -1.51
CA MET A 27 -13.03 3.84 -0.25
C MET A 27 -11.56 3.47 -0.08
N LEU A 28 -10.90 3.00 -1.14
CA LEU A 28 -9.46 2.78 -1.14
C LEU A 28 -8.73 4.13 -1.18
N ARG A 29 -7.75 4.31 -0.30
CA ARG A 29 -6.99 5.56 -0.18
C ARG A 29 -5.48 5.27 -0.17
N ASN A 30 -4.70 6.30 -0.51
CA ASN A 30 -3.25 6.32 -0.38
C ASN A 30 -2.55 5.07 -0.97
N PRO A 31 -2.77 4.72 -2.25
CA PRO A 31 -2.14 3.54 -2.83
C PRO A 31 -0.63 3.74 -2.98
N SER A 32 0.13 2.71 -2.66
CA SER A 32 1.56 2.59 -2.92
C SER A 32 1.83 1.34 -3.73
N ILE A 33 2.73 1.40 -4.69
CA ILE A 33 3.00 0.31 -5.63
C ILE A 33 4.49 -0.06 -5.65
N SER A 34 4.76 -1.36 -5.70
CA SER A 34 6.09 -1.91 -5.99
C SER A 34 6.07 -2.75 -7.26
N ALA A 35 7.16 -3.43 -7.57
CA ALA A 35 7.20 -4.37 -8.68
C ALA A 35 6.20 -5.53 -8.52
N THR A 36 5.90 -5.93 -7.28
CA THR A 36 5.15 -7.15 -6.96
C THR A 36 3.81 -6.90 -6.27
N HIS A 37 3.66 -5.80 -5.52
CA HIS A 37 2.50 -5.56 -4.66
C HIS A 37 1.94 -4.14 -4.82
N ILE A 38 0.68 -4.00 -4.40
CA ILE A 38 0.00 -2.72 -4.16
C ILE A 38 -0.45 -2.73 -2.70
N ALA A 39 -0.03 -1.74 -1.92
CA ALA A 39 -0.52 -1.48 -0.58
C ALA A 39 -1.48 -0.29 -0.61
N PHE A 40 -2.53 -0.30 0.22
CA PHE A 40 -3.52 0.77 0.28
C PHE A 40 -4.20 0.79 1.64
N GLN A 41 -4.79 1.93 1.96
CA GLN A 41 -5.64 2.09 3.14
C GLN A 41 -7.08 1.72 2.80
N TYR A 42 -7.71 0.89 3.65
CA TYR A 42 -9.13 0.59 3.60
C TYR A 42 -9.67 0.32 5.02
N ALA A 43 -10.78 0.96 5.39
CA ALA A 43 -11.47 0.78 6.67
C ALA A 43 -10.53 0.93 7.89
N GLN A 44 -9.68 1.97 7.88
CA GLN A 44 -8.71 2.31 8.93
C GLN A 44 -7.51 1.38 9.05
N ASP A 45 -7.41 0.34 8.22
CA ASP A 45 -6.31 -0.63 8.19
C ASP A 45 -5.49 -0.51 6.91
N ILE A 46 -4.26 -1.05 6.94
CA ILE A 46 -3.43 -1.24 5.76
C ILE A 46 -3.70 -2.61 5.14
N TRP A 47 -3.98 -2.59 3.86
CA TRP A 47 -4.23 -3.76 3.02
C TRP A 47 -3.17 -3.89 1.95
N ILE A 48 -2.93 -5.11 1.50
CA ILE A 48 -2.00 -5.42 0.43
C ILE A 48 -2.59 -6.45 -0.53
N VAL A 49 -2.26 -6.30 -1.81
CA VAL A 49 -2.63 -7.24 -2.88
C VAL A 49 -1.46 -7.41 -3.84
N GLU A 50 -1.34 -8.55 -4.49
CA GLU A 50 -0.37 -8.73 -5.57
C GLU A 50 -0.71 -7.81 -6.75
N ARG A 51 0.31 -7.22 -7.37
CA ARG A 51 0.14 -6.35 -8.55
C ARG A 51 -0.52 -7.06 -9.73
N ALA A 52 -0.33 -8.36 -9.85
CA ALA A 52 -0.97 -9.19 -10.86
C ALA A 52 -2.49 -9.38 -10.63
N GLY A 53 -3.02 -8.93 -9.49
CA GLY A 53 -4.38 -9.14 -9.05
C GLY A 53 -4.50 -10.29 -8.05
N GLY A 54 -5.73 -10.58 -7.62
CA GLY A 54 -6.01 -11.61 -6.63
C GLY A 54 -6.78 -11.06 -5.44
N ASN A 55 -6.72 -11.75 -4.30
CA ASN A 55 -7.41 -11.36 -3.09
C ASN A 55 -6.55 -10.41 -2.25
N ALA A 56 -7.09 -9.22 -1.98
CA ALA A 56 -6.47 -8.33 -1.01
C ALA A 56 -6.57 -8.92 0.39
N ARG A 57 -5.52 -8.77 1.19
CA ARG A 57 -5.50 -9.16 2.59
C ARG A 57 -5.13 -7.98 3.48
N ARG A 58 -5.64 -7.95 4.68
CA ARG A 58 -5.25 -6.99 5.70
C ARG A 58 -3.82 -7.29 6.15
N LEU A 59 -2.98 -6.27 6.22
CA LEU A 59 -1.56 -6.43 6.55
C LEU A 59 -1.33 -6.36 8.06
N SER A 60 -2.10 -5.55 8.76
CA SER A 60 -2.05 -5.30 10.21
C SER A 60 -3.43 -5.48 10.83
N SER A 61 -3.51 -5.63 12.15
CA SER A 61 -4.77 -5.86 12.88
C SER A 61 -4.77 -5.20 14.26
N PHE A 62 -4.06 -4.08 14.41
CA PHE A 62 -4.02 -3.33 15.64
C PHE A 62 -5.20 -2.36 15.75
N THR A 63 -5.55 -1.98 16.98
CA THR A 63 -6.60 -0.97 17.21
C THR A 63 -6.02 0.42 17.03
N GLY A 64 -6.58 1.19 16.10
CA GLY A 64 -6.19 2.56 15.76
C GLY A 64 -6.18 2.78 14.26
N ASP A 65 -6.13 4.05 13.86
CA ASP A 65 -6.11 4.44 12.46
C ASP A 65 -4.73 4.20 11.84
N GLU A 66 -4.68 3.48 10.73
CA GLU A 66 -3.49 3.26 9.92
C GLU A 66 -3.61 4.00 8.59
N THR A 67 -2.59 4.77 8.25
CA THR A 67 -2.61 5.66 7.08
C THR A 67 -1.28 5.65 6.34
N ASN A 68 -1.29 6.19 5.11
CA ASN A 68 -0.10 6.45 4.30
C ASN A 68 0.85 5.26 4.12
N PRO A 69 0.36 4.08 3.69
CA PRO A 69 1.23 2.95 3.42
C PRO A 69 2.20 3.25 2.28
N GLN A 70 3.48 2.92 2.47
CA GLN A 70 4.53 3.07 1.48
C GLN A 70 5.32 1.78 1.38
N LEU A 71 5.28 1.13 0.22
CA LEU A 71 6.10 -0.05 -0.07
C LEU A 71 7.56 0.34 -0.23
N SER A 72 8.46 -0.44 0.36
CA SER A 72 9.91 -0.30 0.12
C SER A 72 10.24 -0.52 -1.37
N PRO A 73 11.36 0.02 -1.87
CA PRO A 73 11.76 -0.17 -3.27
C PRO A 73 11.85 -1.62 -3.73
N ASP A 74 12.24 -2.54 -2.83
CA ASP A 74 12.30 -3.98 -3.10
C ASP A 74 10.94 -4.70 -2.86
N GLY A 75 9.93 -4.00 -2.37
CA GLY A 75 8.58 -4.51 -2.10
C GLY A 75 8.45 -5.46 -0.91
N LYS A 76 9.49 -5.58 -0.06
CA LYS A 76 9.48 -6.51 1.08
C LYS A 76 8.90 -5.93 2.36
N LEU A 77 8.92 -4.61 2.49
CA LEU A 77 8.45 -3.90 3.67
C LEU A 77 7.38 -2.88 3.29
N VAL A 78 6.51 -2.57 4.24
CA VAL A 78 5.53 -1.48 4.18
C VAL A 78 5.77 -0.57 5.37
N ALA A 79 6.12 0.70 5.12
CA ALA A 79 6.09 1.75 6.12
C ALA A 79 4.71 2.40 6.12
N PHE A 80 4.21 2.77 7.28
CA PHE A 80 2.92 3.43 7.42
C PHE A 80 2.86 4.26 8.70
N SER A 81 1.89 5.16 8.78
CA SER A 81 1.61 5.92 9.99
C SER A 81 0.47 5.28 10.74
N ALA A 82 0.57 5.16 12.06
CA ALA A 82 -0.50 4.60 12.87
C ALA A 82 -0.67 5.29 14.21
N GLU A 83 -1.92 5.34 14.69
CA GLU A 83 -2.32 5.93 15.98
C GLU A 83 -2.69 4.83 16.98
N TYR A 84 -1.70 4.06 17.44
CA TYR A 84 -1.91 2.96 18.38
C TYR A 84 -1.88 3.35 19.87
N GLY A 85 -1.44 4.53 20.19
CA GLY A 85 -1.29 5.00 21.58
C GLY A 85 -1.68 6.46 21.78
N GLY A 86 -2.63 6.98 20.97
CA GLY A 86 -3.10 8.38 21.05
C GLY A 86 -2.17 9.38 20.37
N ASN A 87 -1.17 8.92 19.63
CA ASN A 87 -0.29 9.73 18.80
C ASN A 87 0.03 8.99 17.49
N THR A 88 0.17 9.75 16.41
CA THR A 88 0.55 9.20 15.11
C THR A 88 2.06 9.03 15.00
N ASP A 89 2.52 7.81 14.81
CA ASP A 89 3.93 7.46 14.70
C ASP A 89 4.22 6.65 13.43
N VAL A 90 5.51 6.56 13.09
CA VAL A 90 6.02 5.75 11.97
C VAL A 90 6.16 4.30 12.40
N TYR A 91 5.58 3.41 11.62
CA TYR A 91 5.68 1.95 11.77
C TYR A 91 6.20 1.30 10.49
N VAL A 92 6.77 0.13 10.63
CA VAL A 92 7.18 -0.73 9.51
C VAL A 92 6.75 -2.18 9.77
N VAL A 93 6.30 -2.86 8.73
CA VAL A 93 5.90 -4.27 8.78
C VAL A 93 6.37 -4.99 7.52
N SER A 94 6.58 -6.32 7.60
CA SER A 94 6.83 -7.13 6.41
C SER A 94 5.63 -7.09 5.44
N ALA A 95 5.88 -7.04 4.13
CA ALA A 95 4.85 -7.21 3.12
C ALA A 95 4.15 -8.58 3.20
N THR A 96 4.74 -9.56 3.88
CA THR A 96 4.11 -10.86 4.17
C THR A 96 3.20 -10.82 5.41
N GLY A 97 3.20 -9.73 6.18
CA GLY A 97 2.49 -9.56 7.44
C GLY A 97 3.39 -9.81 8.66
N GLY A 98 2.81 -9.75 9.82
CA GLY A 98 3.48 -9.89 11.10
C GLY A 98 3.19 -8.71 12.02
N GLU A 99 3.92 -8.61 13.13
CA GLU A 99 3.79 -7.52 14.09
C GLU A 99 4.51 -6.26 13.57
N PRO A 100 3.81 -5.10 13.49
CA PRO A 100 4.43 -3.84 13.12
C PRO A 100 5.45 -3.37 14.17
N LYS A 101 6.61 -2.95 13.70
CA LYS A 101 7.65 -2.32 14.52
C LYS A 101 7.48 -0.80 14.52
N ARG A 102 7.31 -0.21 15.70
CA ARG A 102 7.29 1.25 15.87
C ARG A 102 8.71 1.81 15.74
N LEU A 103 8.85 2.91 15.00
CA LEU A 103 10.14 3.55 14.74
C LEU A 103 10.27 4.94 15.37
N THR A 104 9.16 5.63 15.67
CA THR A 104 9.17 6.97 16.27
C THR A 104 8.32 7.03 17.53
N TRP A 105 8.67 7.96 18.46
CA TRP A 105 8.02 8.14 19.78
C TRP A 105 7.88 9.62 20.15
N HIS A 106 7.79 10.52 19.19
CA HIS A 106 7.65 11.95 19.47
C HIS A 106 6.19 12.27 19.85
N SER A 107 5.96 13.28 20.69
CA SER A 107 4.61 13.69 21.13
C SER A 107 3.76 14.35 20.05
N GLY A 108 4.37 14.88 18.99
CA GLY A 108 3.66 15.38 17.80
C GLY A 108 3.58 14.31 16.71
N PRO A 109 2.67 14.46 15.75
CA PRO A 109 2.46 13.45 14.72
C PRO A 109 3.67 13.30 13.79
N ASP A 110 4.01 12.05 13.51
CA ASP A 110 5.00 11.63 12.52
C ASP A 110 4.30 10.89 11.37
N VAL A 111 4.32 11.48 10.19
CA VAL A 111 3.55 10.98 9.04
C VAL A 111 4.48 10.50 7.93
N VAL A 112 4.38 9.22 7.59
CA VAL A 112 5.18 8.59 6.52
C VAL A 112 4.93 9.28 5.18
N GLN A 113 6.01 9.54 4.44
CA GLN A 113 6.00 10.17 3.13
C GLN A 113 6.62 9.29 2.04
N GLY A 114 7.54 8.38 2.41
CA GLY A 114 8.18 7.49 1.45
C GLY A 114 9.42 6.81 1.98
N TRP A 115 10.24 6.32 1.06
CA TRP A 115 11.50 5.62 1.32
C TRP A 115 12.67 6.30 0.64
N SER A 116 13.87 6.13 1.20
CA SER A 116 15.10 6.39 0.45
C SER A 116 15.23 5.40 -0.71
N PRO A 117 15.89 5.79 -1.82
CA PRO A 117 16.01 4.92 -2.99
C PRO A 117 16.70 3.58 -2.72
N ASP A 118 17.58 3.53 -1.71
CA ASP A 118 18.28 2.31 -1.28
C ASP A 118 17.45 1.43 -0.32
N GLY A 119 16.24 1.87 0.06
CA GLY A 119 15.35 1.16 0.97
C GLY A 119 15.81 1.10 2.43
N LYS A 120 16.85 1.84 2.82
CA LYS A 120 17.42 1.78 4.17
C LYS A 120 16.79 2.78 5.14
N ARG A 121 16.15 3.82 4.65
CA ARG A 121 15.55 4.88 5.47
C ARG A 121 14.12 5.17 5.04
N ILE A 122 13.31 5.53 6.01
CA ILE A 122 11.93 5.99 5.82
C ILE A 122 11.92 7.50 5.96
N LEU A 123 11.35 8.20 4.96
CA LEU A 123 11.07 9.62 4.99
C LEU A 123 9.72 9.85 5.67
N PHE A 124 9.67 10.78 6.60
CA PHE A 124 8.44 11.18 7.28
C PHE A 124 8.42 12.70 7.54
N SER A 125 7.23 13.26 7.71
CA SER A 125 7.04 14.64 8.15
C SER A 125 6.70 14.67 9.63
N SER A 126 7.20 15.72 10.33
CA SER A 126 7.00 15.90 11.77
C SER A 126 7.03 17.37 12.14
N THR A 127 6.36 17.72 13.22
CA THR A 127 6.41 19.06 13.83
C THR A 127 7.43 19.17 14.97
N ARG A 128 8.27 18.12 15.20
CA ARG A 128 9.19 18.02 16.35
C ARG A 128 10.19 19.17 16.53
N GLU A 129 10.53 19.87 15.47
CA GLU A 129 11.46 21.00 15.49
C GLU A 129 10.78 22.32 15.14
N THR A 130 9.47 22.39 15.27
CA THR A 130 8.72 23.59 14.93
C THR A 130 8.05 24.16 16.18
N LEU A 131 8.11 25.48 16.35
CA LEU A 131 7.49 26.19 17.47
C LEU A 131 6.38 27.10 16.96
N GLY A 132 5.29 27.12 17.71
CA GLY A 132 4.17 28.04 17.48
C GLY A 132 2.96 27.36 16.80
N PRO A 133 1.80 28.05 16.86
CA PRO A 133 0.50 27.46 16.47
C PRO A 133 0.33 27.22 14.96
N ASN A 134 1.21 27.80 14.12
CA ASN A 134 1.20 27.65 12.67
C ASN A 134 2.47 26.97 12.13
N ALA A 135 3.12 26.16 12.98
CA ALA A 135 4.37 25.50 12.63
C ALA A 135 4.17 24.48 11.51
N ALA A 136 4.79 24.69 10.35
CA ALA A 136 4.75 23.76 9.24
C ALA A 136 5.60 22.51 9.55
N PRO A 137 5.12 21.31 9.20
CA PRO A 137 5.91 20.08 9.33
C PRO A 137 7.23 20.17 8.52
N LYS A 138 8.31 19.62 9.07
CA LYS A 138 9.56 19.40 8.37
C LYS A 138 9.75 17.94 8.01
N PHE A 139 10.62 17.64 7.05
CA PHE A 139 10.95 16.29 6.65
C PHE A 139 12.14 15.75 7.42
N PHE A 140 12.02 14.51 7.85
CA PHE A 140 13.03 13.75 8.57
C PHE A 140 13.19 12.38 7.95
N THR A 141 14.29 11.71 8.26
CA THR A 141 14.47 10.30 7.88
C THR A 141 14.91 9.48 9.09
N ILE A 142 14.42 8.23 9.16
CA ILE A 142 14.79 7.26 10.19
C ILE A 142 15.28 5.96 9.54
N PRO A 143 16.33 5.31 10.06
CA PRO A 143 16.72 3.99 9.59
C PRO A 143 15.57 2.98 9.77
N VAL A 144 15.43 2.03 8.86
CA VAL A 144 14.40 0.97 8.96
C VAL A 144 14.63 0.08 10.17
N GLU A 145 15.88 -0.03 10.61
CA GLU A 145 16.25 -0.75 11.84
C GLU A 145 15.88 0.00 13.12
N GLY A 146 15.49 1.27 13.02
CA GLY A 146 15.27 2.16 14.14
C GLY A 146 16.54 2.85 14.58
N GLY A 147 16.45 3.79 15.53
CA GLY A 147 17.56 4.54 16.09
C GLY A 147 17.10 5.57 17.11
#